data_81150fb2dbc44525c2db3109c33de2b5
#
_entry.id   81150fb2dbc44525c2db3109c33de2b5
#
_cell.length_a   1.000
_cell.length_b   1.000
_cell.length_c   1.000
_cell.angle_alpha   90.00
_cell.angle_beta   90.00
_cell.angle_gamma   90.00
#
_symmetry.space_group_name_H-M   'P 1'
#
loop_
_entity.id
_entity.type
_entity.pdbx_description
1 polymer ?
#
loop_
_entity_poly.entity_id
_entity_poly.type
_entity_poly.pdbx_seq_one_letter_code
_entity_poly.pdbx_strand_id
1 'polypeptide(L)'
;LVFRNLMSRGEDFDVVAVNDLTDNRTLATLLKYDSTHRRYAAEVTYNDESLIVDGRPIRALAERNPADLPWGDLGVDVVVESTGVFASRATDSKPGYDTHLVAGAKKVVLSQPAKDGADLTCVMGVNDDKLTSDQKCISNASCTTNCLAPLAKVVNDNFGIVSGLMTTVHATTSTQKPVDSPSLKDWRGGRGAGQSIIPSSTGAAKAVGRVIPELNGKLTGMAFRVPTPDV
;
A
#
# COMPACT_ATOMS: atom_id res chain seq x y z
N LEU A 1 -1.04 0.64 9.95
CA LEU A 1 -1.07 2.11 10.08
C LEU A 1 -2.33 2.70 9.49
N VAL A 2 -2.74 2.35 8.25
CA VAL A 2 -3.98 2.86 7.64
C VAL A 2 -5.16 2.62 8.58
N PHE A 3 -5.33 1.40 9.08
CA PHE A 3 -6.39 1.07 10.02
C PHE A 3 -6.38 1.96 11.28
N ARG A 4 -5.22 2.16 11.92
CA ARG A 4 -5.11 3.03 13.11
C ARG A 4 -5.52 4.47 12.78
N ASN A 5 -5.12 4.98 11.62
CA ASN A 5 -5.49 6.32 11.17
C ASN A 5 -6.99 6.46 10.86
N LEU A 6 -7.61 5.46 10.23
CA LEU A 6 -9.05 5.46 9.99
C LEU A 6 -9.82 5.45 11.32
N MET A 7 -9.41 4.62 12.29
CA MET A 7 -10.03 4.58 13.60
C MET A 7 -9.91 5.90 14.39
N SER A 8 -8.79 6.61 14.25
CA SER A 8 -8.60 7.93 14.88
C SER A 8 -9.45 9.03 14.26
N ARG A 9 -10.03 8.79 13.09
CA ARG A 9 -10.90 9.70 12.34
C ARG A 9 -12.33 9.13 12.25
N GLY A 10 -12.83 8.61 13.34
CA GLY A 10 -14.14 7.94 13.39
C GLY A 10 -15.35 8.84 13.05
N GLU A 11 -15.18 10.16 13.01
CA GLU A 11 -16.20 11.09 12.50
C GLU A 11 -16.28 11.09 10.97
N ASP A 12 -15.17 10.78 10.29
CA ASP A 12 -15.08 10.75 8.82
C ASP A 12 -15.27 9.33 8.26
N PHE A 13 -14.84 8.32 9.03
CA PHE A 13 -14.77 6.93 8.55
C PHE A 13 -15.39 5.95 9.53
N ASP A 14 -16.19 5.06 8.98
CA ASP A 14 -16.73 3.90 9.67
C ASP A 14 -16.02 2.63 9.17
N VAL A 15 -15.11 2.09 9.97
CA VAL A 15 -14.43 0.82 9.65
C VAL A 15 -15.33 -0.33 10.07
N VAL A 16 -15.97 -1.00 9.12
CA VAL A 16 -16.98 -2.05 9.37
C VAL A 16 -16.40 -3.46 9.37
N ALA A 17 -15.35 -3.70 8.59
CA ALA A 17 -14.72 -5.02 8.49
C ALA A 17 -13.25 -4.97 8.11
N VAL A 18 -12.57 -6.06 8.42
CA VAL A 18 -11.23 -6.40 7.93
C VAL A 18 -11.26 -7.81 7.35
N ASN A 19 -10.47 -8.05 6.31
CA ASN A 19 -10.27 -9.38 5.74
C ASN A 19 -8.79 -9.72 5.76
N ASP A 20 -8.42 -10.77 6.46
CA ASP A 20 -7.05 -11.31 6.51
C ASP A 20 -7.11 -12.82 6.74
N LEU A 21 -6.16 -13.57 6.21
CA LEU A 21 -6.12 -15.03 6.38
C LEU A 21 -5.52 -15.47 7.72
N THR A 22 -5.07 -14.50 8.52
CA THR A 22 -4.52 -14.72 9.86
C THR A 22 -5.63 -14.72 10.90
N ASP A 23 -5.47 -15.46 11.99
CA ASP A 23 -6.43 -15.52 13.09
C ASP A 23 -6.57 -14.18 13.84
N ASN A 24 -7.74 -13.96 14.44
CA ASN A 24 -8.07 -12.69 15.11
C ASN A 24 -7.15 -12.37 16.30
N ARG A 25 -6.63 -13.37 17.01
CA ARG A 25 -5.68 -13.18 18.11
C ARG A 25 -4.37 -12.58 17.60
N THR A 26 -3.85 -13.13 16.51
CA THR A 26 -2.63 -12.63 15.86
C THR A 26 -2.85 -11.24 15.31
N LEU A 27 -3.97 -10.99 14.61
CA LEU A 27 -4.31 -9.66 14.09
C LEU A 27 -4.44 -8.61 15.20
N ALA A 28 -5.11 -8.93 16.30
CA ALA A 28 -5.21 -8.05 17.46
C ALA A 28 -3.85 -7.72 18.06
N THR A 29 -2.95 -8.71 18.13
CA THR A 29 -1.58 -8.53 18.62
C THR A 29 -0.78 -7.61 17.71
N LEU A 30 -0.82 -7.83 16.38
CA LEU A 30 -0.14 -7.00 15.39
C LEU A 30 -0.71 -5.58 15.33
N LEU A 31 -2.03 -5.40 15.52
CA LEU A 31 -2.63 -4.09 15.62
C LEU A 31 -2.17 -3.35 16.88
N LYS A 32 -2.09 -4.06 18.01
CA LYS A 32 -1.74 -3.48 19.31
C LYS A 32 -0.27 -3.08 19.41
N TYR A 33 0.64 -3.88 18.82
CA TYR A 33 2.08 -3.69 18.95
C TYR A 33 2.72 -3.52 17.58
N ASP A 34 3.41 -2.41 17.38
CA ASP A 34 4.16 -2.09 16.18
C ASP A 34 5.60 -1.74 16.56
N SER A 35 6.57 -2.33 15.89
CA SER A 35 7.99 -2.17 16.23
C SER A 35 8.50 -0.75 15.99
N THR A 36 7.92 -0.04 15.02
CA THR A 36 8.30 1.33 14.67
C THR A 36 7.38 2.35 15.33
N HIS A 37 6.05 2.15 15.22
CA HIS A 37 5.03 3.08 15.70
C HIS A 37 4.52 2.76 17.11
N ARG A 38 5.17 1.83 17.80
CA ARG A 38 4.95 1.50 19.21
C ARG A 38 3.55 0.91 19.47
N ARG A 39 3.21 0.84 20.75
CA ARG A 39 1.90 0.35 21.19
C ARG A 39 0.80 1.31 20.74
N TYR A 40 -0.25 0.74 20.17
CA TYR A 40 -1.48 1.48 19.88
C TYR A 40 -2.15 1.94 21.18
N ALA A 41 -2.60 3.19 21.21
CA ALA A 41 -3.20 3.76 22.41
C ALA A 41 -4.59 3.19 22.72
N ALA A 42 -5.34 2.79 21.66
CA ALA A 42 -6.65 2.19 21.81
C ALA A 42 -6.60 0.82 22.50
N GLU A 43 -7.63 0.46 23.22
CA GLU A 43 -7.83 -0.90 23.70
C GLU A 43 -8.15 -1.82 22.54
N VAL A 44 -7.39 -2.91 22.40
CA VAL A 44 -7.60 -3.90 21.34
C VAL A 44 -7.84 -5.26 21.97
N THR A 45 -9.00 -5.81 21.70
CA THR A 45 -9.39 -7.18 22.07
C THR A 45 -9.96 -7.89 20.83
N TYR A 46 -10.37 -9.13 20.95
CA TYR A 46 -10.93 -9.93 19.86
C TYR A 46 -11.88 -11.00 20.38
N ASN A 47 -12.75 -11.48 19.49
CA ASN A 47 -13.50 -12.74 19.62
C ASN A 47 -13.41 -13.53 18.30
N ASP A 48 -14.17 -14.58 18.16
CA ASP A 48 -14.11 -15.45 16.97
C ASP A 48 -14.57 -14.74 15.69
N GLU A 49 -15.39 -13.69 15.79
CA GLU A 49 -15.99 -13.00 14.64
C GLU A 49 -15.43 -11.60 14.40
N SER A 50 -14.72 -11.02 15.37
CA SER A 50 -14.37 -9.59 15.31
C SER A 50 -13.05 -9.24 15.99
N LEU A 51 -12.41 -8.20 15.48
CA LEU A 51 -11.52 -7.34 16.26
C LEU A 51 -12.37 -6.32 17.00
N ILE A 52 -12.02 -6.03 18.25
CA ILE A 52 -12.73 -5.06 19.09
C ILE A 52 -11.75 -3.95 19.45
N VAL A 53 -12.05 -2.73 19.04
CA VAL A 53 -11.18 -1.56 19.27
C VAL A 53 -11.99 -0.51 20.05
N ASP A 54 -11.54 -0.17 21.26
CA ASP A 54 -12.26 0.71 22.21
C ASP A 54 -13.74 0.30 22.38
N GLY A 55 -13.98 -1.01 22.52
CA GLY A 55 -15.31 -1.58 22.67
C GLY A 55 -16.12 -1.70 21.37
N ARG A 56 -15.65 -1.18 20.24
CA ARG A 56 -16.31 -1.23 18.95
C ARG A 56 -15.93 -2.51 18.19
N PRO A 57 -16.89 -3.39 17.85
CA PRO A 57 -16.61 -4.59 17.07
C PRO A 57 -16.43 -4.24 15.58
N ILE A 58 -15.38 -4.81 14.97
CA ILE A 58 -15.07 -4.72 13.56
C ILE A 58 -15.02 -6.15 13.03
N ARG A 59 -15.90 -6.46 12.09
CA ARG A 59 -16.06 -7.83 11.59
C ARG A 59 -14.75 -8.34 10.98
N ALA A 60 -14.29 -9.50 11.42
CA ALA A 60 -13.09 -10.15 10.88
C ALA A 60 -13.50 -11.27 9.92
N LEU A 61 -12.98 -11.22 8.72
CA LEU A 61 -13.22 -12.17 7.64
C LEU A 61 -11.90 -12.83 7.24
N ALA A 62 -11.95 -14.02 6.62
CA ALA A 62 -10.77 -14.77 6.21
C ALA A 62 -10.93 -15.36 4.79
N GLU A 63 -11.45 -14.56 3.86
CA GLU A 63 -11.73 -14.99 2.50
C GLU A 63 -10.53 -14.75 1.58
N ARG A 64 -10.16 -15.79 0.82
CA ARG A 64 -9.05 -15.73 -0.16
C ARG A 64 -9.44 -15.03 -1.44
N ASN A 65 -10.66 -15.27 -1.90
CA ASN A 65 -11.16 -14.68 -3.12
C ASN A 65 -11.98 -13.44 -2.79
N PRO A 66 -11.57 -12.25 -3.26
CA PRO A 66 -12.31 -11.02 -2.99
C PRO A 66 -13.77 -11.03 -3.45
N ALA A 67 -14.14 -11.88 -4.41
CA ALA A 67 -15.53 -12.01 -4.87
C ALA A 67 -16.48 -12.58 -3.82
N ASP A 68 -15.96 -13.35 -2.86
CA ASP A 68 -16.74 -14.04 -1.83
C ASP A 68 -16.93 -13.17 -0.57
N LEU A 69 -16.39 -11.95 -0.58
CA LEU A 69 -16.51 -11.01 0.52
C LEU A 69 -17.86 -10.32 0.51
N PRO A 70 -18.53 -10.16 1.68
CA PRO A 70 -19.90 -9.62 1.76
C PRO A 70 -19.93 -8.08 1.76
N TRP A 71 -19.18 -7.42 0.86
CA TRP A 71 -19.08 -5.97 0.86
C TRP A 71 -20.40 -5.28 0.58
N GLY A 72 -21.21 -5.85 -0.31
CA GLY A 72 -22.57 -5.34 -0.59
C GLY A 72 -23.48 -5.41 0.63
N ASP A 73 -23.50 -6.55 1.33
CA ASP A 73 -24.35 -6.77 2.53
C ASP A 73 -23.92 -5.87 3.69
N LEU A 74 -22.64 -5.56 3.78
CA LEU A 74 -22.06 -4.66 4.78
C LEU A 74 -22.16 -3.18 4.40
N GLY A 75 -22.66 -2.86 3.21
CA GLY A 75 -22.78 -1.48 2.73
C GLY A 75 -21.44 -0.77 2.53
N VAL A 76 -20.38 -1.50 2.17
CA VAL A 76 -19.02 -0.96 2.06
C VAL A 76 -18.93 0.02 0.90
N ASP A 77 -18.58 1.26 1.20
CA ASP A 77 -18.30 2.28 0.18
C ASP A 77 -16.91 2.11 -0.42
N VAL A 78 -15.89 1.91 0.42
CA VAL A 78 -14.49 1.87 0.00
C VAL A 78 -13.78 0.67 0.61
N VAL A 79 -13.11 -0.11 -0.23
CA VAL A 79 -12.14 -1.12 0.20
C VAL A 79 -10.74 -0.59 0.06
N VAL A 80 -9.93 -0.69 1.12
CA VAL A 80 -8.49 -0.46 1.05
C VAL A 80 -7.80 -1.80 0.82
N GLU A 81 -7.35 -2.05 -0.42
CA GLU A 81 -6.61 -3.24 -0.81
C GLU A 81 -5.13 -3.10 -0.42
N SER A 82 -4.73 -3.84 0.61
CA SER A 82 -3.38 -3.74 1.20
C SER A 82 -2.67 -5.10 1.29
N THR A 83 -3.16 -6.13 0.61
CA THR A 83 -2.58 -7.49 0.67
C THR A 83 -1.26 -7.62 -0.09
N GLY A 84 -1.04 -6.77 -1.09
CA GLY A 84 0.09 -6.91 -2.00
C GLY A 84 -0.08 -7.98 -3.09
N VAL A 85 -1.16 -8.76 -3.03
CA VAL A 85 -1.44 -9.87 -3.96
C VAL A 85 -2.13 -9.38 -5.23
N PHE A 86 -3.14 -8.54 -5.08
CA PHE A 86 -3.99 -8.07 -6.17
C PHE A 86 -3.46 -6.75 -6.76
N ALA A 87 -2.37 -6.84 -7.52
CA ALA A 87 -1.70 -5.68 -8.13
C ALA A 87 -2.14 -5.36 -9.56
N SER A 88 -3.07 -6.14 -10.12
CA SER A 88 -3.64 -5.99 -11.47
C SER A 88 -5.15 -6.20 -11.42
N ARG A 89 -5.84 -5.80 -12.47
CA ARG A 89 -7.26 -6.16 -12.65
C ARG A 89 -7.43 -7.65 -12.78
N ALA A 90 -8.63 -8.11 -12.51
CA ALA A 90 -9.03 -9.49 -12.71
C ALA A 90 -8.87 -9.91 -14.18
N THR A 91 -8.62 -11.20 -14.36
CA THR A 91 -8.67 -11.91 -15.64
C THR A 91 -9.64 -13.08 -15.51
N ASP A 92 -9.95 -13.76 -16.61
CA ASP A 92 -10.82 -14.93 -16.59
C ASP A 92 -10.36 -16.05 -15.64
N SER A 93 -9.07 -16.07 -15.30
CA SER A 93 -8.47 -17.13 -14.48
C SER A 93 -8.00 -16.68 -13.09
N LYS A 94 -8.00 -15.38 -12.81
CA LYS A 94 -7.43 -14.84 -11.54
C LYS A 94 -8.20 -13.62 -11.06
N PRO A 95 -8.55 -13.54 -9.77
CA PRO A 95 -9.09 -12.33 -9.18
C PRO A 95 -8.06 -11.20 -9.21
N GLY A 96 -8.54 -9.98 -9.29
CA GLY A 96 -7.77 -8.76 -9.22
C GLY A 96 -8.29 -7.79 -8.16
N TYR A 97 -7.70 -6.61 -8.07
CA TYR A 97 -8.16 -5.59 -7.13
C TYR A 97 -9.60 -5.13 -7.41
N ASP A 98 -10.03 -5.14 -8.66
CA ASP A 98 -11.39 -4.77 -9.08
C ASP A 98 -12.44 -5.84 -8.75
N THR A 99 -12.02 -7.04 -8.33
CA THR A 99 -12.92 -8.09 -7.84
C THR A 99 -13.69 -7.65 -6.59
N HIS A 100 -13.16 -6.74 -5.80
CA HIS A 100 -13.89 -6.14 -4.67
C HIS A 100 -15.13 -5.34 -5.12
N LEU A 101 -15.15 -4.80 -6.33
CA LEU A 101 -16.34 -4.15 -6.90
C LEU A 101 -17.43 -5.17 -7.22
N VAL A 102 -17.04 -6.38 -7.66
CA VAL A 102 -17.98 -7.49 -7.90
C VAL A 102 -18.62 -7.95 -6.58
N ALA A 103 -17.86 -7.91 -5.49
CA ALA A 103 -18.34 -8.21 -4.14
C ALA A 103 -19.25 -7.11 -3.54
N GLY A 104 -19.46 -6.00 -4.25
CA GLY A 104 -20.39 -4.95 -3.88
C GLY A 104 -19.75 -3.67 -3.31
N ALA A 105 -18.43 -3.58 -3.20
CA ALA A 105 -17.78 -2.32 -2.85
C ALA A 105 -17.99 -1.27 -3.95
N LYS A 106 -18.13 0.00 -3.57
CA LYS A 106 -18.31 1.10 -4.56
C LYS A 106 -16.98 1.58 -5.14
N LYS A 107 -15.90 1.54 -4.35
CA LYS A 107 -14.55 1.95 -4.75
C LYS A 107 -13.49 1.06 -4.11
N VAL A 108 -12.32 1.01 -4.76
CA VAL A 108 -11.13 0.32 -4.26
C VAL A 108 -9.95 1.28 -4.27
N VAL A 109 -9.28 1.39 -3.14
CA VAL A 109 -8.01 2.13 -3.00
C VAL A 109 -6.90 1.13 -2.75
N LEU A 110 -5.95 1.05 -3.68
CA LEU A 110 -4.78 0.19 -3.52
C LEU A 110 -3.69 0.94 -2.74
N SER A 111 -3.20 0.36 -1.66
CA SER A 111 -2.03 0.87 -0.93
C SER A 111 -0.69 0.51 -1.59
N GLN A 112 -0.73 0.10 -2.85
CA GLN A 112 0.41 -0.36 -3.64
C GLN A 112 0.30 0.11 -5.09
N PRO A 113 1.39 0.08 -5.89
CA PRO A 113 1.32 0.38 -7.31
C PRO A 113 0.46 -0.63 -8.04
N ALA A 114 -0.50 -0.15 -8.83
CA ALA A 114 -1.18 -0.99 -9.81
C ALA A 114 -0.27 -1.20 -11.02
N LYS A 115 -0.09 -2.46 -11.47
CA LYS A 115 0.75 -2.78 -12.64
C LYS A 115 0.17 -2.23 -13.93
N ASP A 116 -1.14 -2.19 -14.03
CA ASP A 116 -1.92 -1.67 -15.16
C ASP A 116 -2.26 -0.17 -15.02
N GLY A 117 -1.94 0.45 -13.86
CA GLY A 117 -2.15 1.87 -13.59
C GLY A 117 -3.47 2.19 -12.89
N ALA A 118 -4.38 1.24 -12.73
CA ALA A 118 -5.76 1.47 -12.23
C ALA A 118 -6.51 2.54 -13.05
N ASP A 119 -7.55 3.16 -12.50
CA ASP A 119 -8.21 4.31 -13.15
C ASP A 119 -7.39 5.58 -12.95
N LEU A 120 -6.73 5.68 -11.81
CA LEU A 120 -5.76 6.72 -11.51
C LEU A 120 -4.66 6.17 -10.60
N THR A 121 -3.41 6.51 -10.88
CA THR A 121 -2.32 6.46 -9.91
C THR A 121 -2.20 7.85 -9.30
N CYS A 122 -2.55 7.97 -8.02
CA CYS A 122 -2.66 9.24 -7.31
C CYS A 122 -1.52 9.42 -6.32
N VAL A 123 -0.94 10.62 -6.29
CA VAL A 123 -0.05 11.09 -5.23
C VAL A 123 -0.59 12.42 -4.72
N MET A 124 -0.93 12.47 -3.44
CA MET A 124 -1.50 13.66 -2.80
C MET A 124 -0.57 14.86 -2.92
N GLY A 125 -1.13 16.02 -3.24
CA GLY A 125 -0.39 17.26 -3.50
C GLY A 125 0.30 17.34 -4.86
N VAL A 126 0.15 16.30 -5.71
CA VAL A 126 0.78 16.25 -7.03
C VAL A 126 -0.25 16.17 -8.15
N ASN A 127 -1.18 15.22 -8.09
CA ASN A 127 -2.21 15.00 -9.09
C ASN A 127 -3.55 14.56 -8.50
N ASP A 128 -3.80 14.83 -7.24
CA ASP A 128 -5.07 14.55 -6.57
C ASP A 128 -6.23 15.40 -7.08
N ASP A 129 -5.93 16.52 -7.73
CA ASP A 129 -6.88 17.33 -8.51
C ASP A 129 -7.50 16.58 -9.71
N LYS A 130 -6.87 15.47 -10.14
CA LYS A 130 -7.36 14.58 -11.20
C LYS A 130 -8.32 13.50 -10.72
N LEU A 131 -8.60 13.43 -9.41
CA LEU A 131 -9.59 12.50 -8.88
C LEU A 131 -11.00 12.92 -9.30
N THR A 132 -11.74 11.95 -9.83
CA THR A 132 -13.13 12.14 -10.27
C THR A 132 -14.06 11.09 -9.66
N SER A 133 -15.35 11.38 -9.61
CA SER A 133 -16.34 10.48 -8.97
C SER A 133 -16.55 9.16 -9.72
N ASP A 134 -16.30 9.10 -11.01
CA ASP A 134 -16.44 7.93 -11.87
C ASP A 134 -15.28 6.93 -11.74
N GLN A 135 -14.12 7.37 -11.27
CA GLN A 135 -12.98 6.49 -11.00
C GLN A 135 -13.31 5.54 -9.84
N LYS A 136 -13.21 4.24 -10.10
CA LYS A 136 -13.57 3.17 -9.17
C LYS A 136 -12.38 2.57 -8.46
N CYS A 137 -11.24 2.44 -9.15
CA CYS A 137 -10.04 1.82 -8.63
C CYS A 137 -8.88 2.80 -8.69
N ILE A 138 -8.37 3.20 -7.54
CA ILE A 138 -7.33 4.22 -7.41
C ILE A 138 -6.11 3.59 -6.75
N SER A 139 -4.94 3.74 -7.36
CA SER A 139 -3.67 3.34 -6.74
C SER A 139 -3.02 4.53 -6.04
N ASN A 140 -2.65 4.36 -4.77
CA ASN A 140 -1.85 5.34 -4.03
C ASN A 140 -0.34 5.24 -4.34
N ALA A 141 0.03 4.72 -5.52
CA ALA A 141 1.40 4.57 -5.98
C ALA A 141 2.30 3.74 -5.03
N SER A 142 3.61 3.92 -5.10
CA SER A 142 4.58 3.30 -4.19
C SER A 142 5.09 4.30 -3.16
N CYS A 143 5.72 3.79 -2.09
CA CYS A 143 6.41 4.61 -1.10
C CYS A 143 7.42 5.56 -1.75
N THR A 144 8.31 5.05 -2.62
CA THR A 144 9.31 5.86 -3.31
C THR A 144 8.67 6.86 -4.29
N THR A 145 7.56 6.50 -4.96
CA THR A 145 6.85 7.44 -5.84
C THR A 145 6.21 8.57 -5.02
N ASN A 146 5.64 8.28 -3.87
CA ASN A 146 5.09 9.29 -2.96
C ASN A 146 6.16 10.23 -2.40
N CYS A 147 7.39 9.76 -2.22
CA CYS A 147 8.52 10.59 -1.83
C CYS A 147 9.02 11.45 -3.02
N LEU A 148 9.26 10.82 -4.17
CA LEU A 148 9.91 11.47 -5.31
C LEU A 148 9.00 12.45 -6.05
N ALA A 149 7.73 12.12 -6.25
CA ALA A 149 6.84 12.93 -7.09
C ALA A 149 6.63 14.36 -6.55
N PRO A 150 6.38 14.60 -5.25
CA PRO A 150 6.31 15.96 -4.73
C PRO A 150 7.60 16.75 -4.89
N LEU A 151 8.76 16.11 -4.62
CA LEU A 151 10.08 16.75 -4.82
C LEU A 151 10.32 17.10 -6.29
N ALA A 152 10.07 16.15 -7.18
CA ALA A 152 10.20 16.34 -8.61
C ALA A 152 9.24 17.41 -9.15
N LYS A 153 8.02 17.49 -8.62
CA LYS A 153 7.06 18.52 -8.98
C LYS A 153 7.59 19.91 -8.64
N VAL A 154 8.05 20.11 -7.40
CA VAL A 154 8.60 21.42 -6.98
C VAL A 154 9.79 21.83 -7.85
N VAL A 155 10.72 20.92 -8.11
CA VAL A 155 11.90 21.22 -8.97
C VAL A 155 11.46 21.49 -10.41
N ASN A 156 10.56 20.68 -10.96
CA ASN A 156 10.11 20.83 -12.34
C ASN A 156 9.32 22.13 -12.55
N ASP A 157 8.43 22.47 -11.62
CA ASP A 157 7.58 23.67 -11.72
C ASP A 157 8.40 24.97 -11.64
N ASN A 158 9.51 24.97 -10.91
CA ASN A 158 10.30 26.19 -10.70
C ASN A 158 11.51 26.30 -11.64
N PHE A 159 12.12 25.18 -12.04
CA PHE A 159 13.38 25.18 -12.79
C PHE A 159 13.33 24.38 -14.10
N GLY A 160 12.34 23.51 -14.24
CA GLY A 160 12.27 22.53 -15.31
C GLY A 160 13.28 21.39 -15.12
N ILE A 161 12.86 20.14 -15.39
CA ILE A 161 13.74 18.97 -15.37
C ILE A 161 13.97 18.50 -16.80
N VAL A 162 15.24 18.52 -17.24
CA VAL A 162 15.66 17.96 -18.53
C VAL A 162 15.88 16.46 -18.40
N SER A 163 16.68 16.04 -17.40
CA SER A 163 16.95 14.65 -17.04
C SER A 163 17.34 14.55 -15.57
N GLY A 164 17.20 13.37 -14.97
CA GLY A 164 17.55 13.17 -13.56
C GLY A 164 17.89 11.72 -13.22
N LEU A 165 18.83 11.56 -12.28
CA LEU A 165 19.16 10.30 -11.64
C LEU A 165 18.69 10.34 -10.19
N MET A 166 17.76 9.46 -9.83
CA MET A 166 17.27 9.30 -8.48
C MET A 166 18.02 8.17 -7.76
N THR A 167 18.49 8.42 -6.57
CA THR A 167 18.93 7.38 -5.65
C THR A 167 18.02 7.37 -4.43
N THR A 168 17.39 6.23 -4.16
CA THR A 168 16.62 6.06 -2.93
C THR A 168 17.39 5.23 -1.91
N VAL A 169 17.65 5.83 -0.74
CA VAL A 169 18.05 5.11 0.47
C VAL A 169 16.77 4.71 1.17
N HIS A 170 16.53 3.41 1.35
CA HIS A 170 15.22 2.91 1.73
C HIS A 170 15.33 1.95 2.92
N ALA A 171 14.44 2.07 3.86
CA ALA A 171 14.31 1.10 4.94
C ALA A 171 14.13 -0.33 4.43
N THR A 172 14.52 -1.32 5.21
CA THR A 172 14.24 -2.72 4.90
C THR A 172 12.73 -2.99 4.95
N THR A 173 12.28 -3.88 4.09
CA THR A 173 10.88 -4.33 4.04
C THR A 173 10.81 -5.85 4.03
N SER A 174 9.62 -6.42 3.99
CA SER A 174 9.41 -7.88 3.97
C SER A 174 10.06 -8.60 2.77
N THR A 175 10.51 -7.87 1.76
CA THR A 175 11.25 -8.45 0.62
C THR A 175 12.70 -8.77 0.94
N GLN A 176 13.31 -8.10 1.92
CA GLN A 176 14.60 -8.45 2.45
C GLN A 176 14.48 -9.59 3.49
N LYS A 177 15.59 -10.20 3.83
CA LYS A 177 15.65 -11.34 4.76
C LYS A 177 16.34 -10.94 6.05
N PRO A 178 15.90 -11.46 7.23
CA PRO A 178 16.60 -11.21 8.49
C PRO A 178 18.00 -11.84 8.51
N VAL A 179 18.15 -13.02 7.88
CA VAL A 179 19.43 -13.72 7.65
C VAL A 179 19.51 -14.18 6.20
N ASP A 180 20.69 -14.53 5.73
CA ASP A 180 20.90 -15.03 4.36
C ASP A 180 19.95 -16.18 4.03
N SER A 181 19.17 -16.03 2.96
CA SER A 181 18.22 -17.04 2.53
C SER A 181 17.88 -16.94 1.05
N PRO A 182 17.29 -17.97 0.45
CA PRO A 182 16.98 -18.00 -0.97
C PRO A 182 16.12 -16.82 -1.42
N SER A 183 16.52 -16.21 -2.53
CA SER A 183 15.75 -15.19 -3.24
C SER A 183 15.87 -15.44 -4.74
N LEU A 184 14.84 -16.00 -5.34
CA LEU A 184 14.89 -16.48 -6.73
C LEU A 184 14.91 -15.35 -7.77
N LYS A 185 14.34 -14.19 -7.43
CA LYS A 185 14.21 -13.06 -8.35
C LYS A 185 15.38 -12.07 -8.29
N ASP A 186 15.92 -11.88 -7.11
CA ASP A 186 17.05 -10.97 -6.87
C ASP A 186 17.90 -11.52 -5.72
N TRP A 187 19.04 -12.11 -6.06
CA TRP A 187 19.95 -12.73 -5.08
C TRP A 187 20.45 -11.75 -4.02
N ARG A 188 20.56 -10.46 -4.37
CA ARG A 188 20.94 -9.42 -3.41
C ARG A 188 19.88 -9.26 -2.31
N GLY A 189 18.58 -9.37 -2.66
CA GLY A 189 17.49 -9.36 -1.70
C GLY A 189 17.46 -10.55 -0.73
N GLY A 190 18.27 -11.60 -1.00
CA GLY A 190 18.43 -12.74 -0.11
C GLY A 190 19.47 -12.55 1.00
N ARG A 191 20.15 -11.42 1.05
CA ARG A 191 21.19 -11.13 2.06
C ARG A 191 20.58 -10.59 3.35
N GLY A 192 21.31 -10.81 4.46
CA GLY A 192 20.90 -10.37 5.79
C GLY A 192 20.71 -8.86 5.89
N ALA A 193 19.47 -8.43 6.04
CA ALA A 193 19.08 -7.03 5.97
C ALA A 193 19.54 -6.19 7.15
N GLY A 194 19.82 -6.82 8.30
CA GLY A 194 20.27 -6.12 9.51
C GLY A 194 21.75 -5.72 9.49
N GLN A 195 22.52 -6.12 8.48
CA GLN A 195 23.97 -5.92 8.45
C GLN A 195 24.49 -5.32 7.15
N SER A 196 23.67 -5.25 6.11
CA SER A 196 24.12 -4.91 4.77
C SER A 196 23.34 -3.76 4.17
N ILE A 197 24.02 -2.96 3.36
CA ILE A 197 23.38 -2.08 2.38
C ILE A 197 23.12 -2.91 1.12
N ILE A 198 21.86 -3.11 0.77
CA ILE A 198 21.46 -4.04 -0.29
C ILE A 198 20.98 -3.25 -1.51
N PRO A 199 21.73 -3.26 -2.63
CA PRO A 199 21.26 -2.69 -3.88
C PRO A 199 19.99 -3.40 -4.36
N SER A 200 19.03 -2.64 -4.82
CA SER A 200 17.73 -3.15 -5.29
C SER A 200 17.28 -2.39 -6.53
N SER A 201 16.48 -3.03 -7.36
CA SER A 201 15.82 -2.34 -8.47
C SER A 201 14.65 -1.52 -7.96
N THR A 202 14.34 -0.43 -8.67
CA THR A 202 13.15 0.38 -8.41
C THR A 202 12.51 0.82 -9.72
N GLY A 203 11.16 0.74 -9.75
CA GLY A 203 10.35 1.30 -10.84
C GLY A 203 9.86 2.72 -10.58
N ALA A 204 10.22 3.32 -9.45
CA ALA A 204 9.65 4.59 -8.99
C ALA A 204 9.96 5.76 -9.95
N ALA A 205 11.17 5.82 -10.50
CA ALA A 205 11.55 6.86 -11.46
C ALA A 205 10.65 6.84 -12.71
N LYS A 206 10.29 5.64 -13.21
CA LYS A 206 9.33 5.48 -14.31
C LYS A 206 7.90 5.77 -13.87
N ALA A 207 7.55 5.41 -12.63
CA ALA A 207 6.21 5.61 -12.10
C ALA A 207 5.86 7.09 -11.91
N VAL A 208 6.85 7.96 -11.65
CA VAL A 208 6.65 9.42 -11.60
C VAL A 208 6.08 9.95 -12.90
N GLY A 209 6.47 9.41 -14.07
CA GLY A 209 5.90 9.80 -15.35
C GLY A 209 4.41 9.49 -15.53
N ARG A 210 3.82 8.61 -14.69
CA ARG A 210 2.36 8.38 -14.67
C ARG A 210 1.64 9.47 -13.88
N VAL A 211 2.30 10.04 -12.88
CA VAL A 211 1.75 11.06 -11.96
C VAL A 211 2.01 12.46 -12.51
N ILE A 212 3.21 12.69 -13.07
CA ILE A 212 3.67 13.93 -13.71
C ILE A 212 4.07 13.57 -15.15
N PRO A 213 3.14 13.63 -16.12
CA PRO A 213 3.39 13.19 -17.50
C PRO A 213 4.60 13.87 -18.19
N GLU A 214 4.88 15.13 -17.85
CA GLU A 214 6.00 15.91 -18.40
C GLU A 214 7.35 15.32 -18.03
N LEU A 215 7.43 14.49 -16.98
CA LEU A 215 8.66 13.83 -16.54
C LEU A 215 8.79 12.40 -17.10
N ASN A 216 7.87 11.96 -17.95
CA ASN A 216 7.95 10.63 -18.53
C ASN A 216 9.25 10.48 -19.36
N GLY A 217 10.04 9.46 -19.04
CA GLY A 217 11.31 9.17 -19.69
C GLY A 217 12.50 10.05 -19.25
N LYS A 218 12.28 11.10 -18.45
CA LYS A 218 13.37 11.99 -18.01
C LYS A 218 14.11 11.48 -16.77
N LEU A 219 13.50 10.58 -16.00
CA LEU A 219 14.07 10.10 -14.75
C LEU A 219 14.48 8.64 -14.83
N THR A 220 15.63 8.31 -14.26
CA THR A 220 16.06 6.94 -13.97
C THR A 220 16.49 6.85 -12.51
N GLY A 221 16.71 5.64 -11.99
CA GLY A 221 17.05 5.54 -10.57
C GLY A 221 17.52 4.18 -10.12
N MET A 222 18.12 4.18 -8.93
CA MET A 222 18.56 3.01 -8.18
C MET A 222 18.08 3.08 -6.74
N ALA A 223 18.09 1.93 -6.07
CA ALA A 223 17.66 1.82 -4.68
C ALA A 223 18.71 1.08 -3.85
N PHE A 224 18.85 1.51 -2.60
CA PHE A 224 19.63 0.82 -1.58
C PHE A 224 18.77 0.60 -0.35
N ARG A 225 18.60 -0.67 0.04
CA ARG A 225 17.96 -1.03 1.30
C ARG A 225 18.99 -0.97 2.41
N VAL A 226 18.69 -0.25 3.47
CA VAL A 226 19.60 -0.03 4.61
C VAL A 226 18.99 -0.61 5.89
N PRO A 227 19.83 -1.00 6.88
CA PRO A 227 19.36 -1.69 8.10
C PRO A 227 18.74 -0.70 9.10
N THR A 228 17.70 -0.01 8.69
CA THR A 228 16.92 0.89 9.53
C THR A 228 15.43 0.60 9.38
N PRO A 229 14.61 0.87 10.39
CA PRO A 229 13.15 0.69 10.29
C PRO A 229 12.49 1.81 9.51
N ASP A 230 13.11 2.97 9.45
CA ASP A 230 12.69 4.16 8.73
C ASP A 230 13.89 5.01 8.34
N VAL A 231 13.79 5.82 7.28
CA VAL A 231 14.90 6.64 6.74
C VAL A 231 14.40 8.06 6.46
#